data_b335ab52cf9cc90dd8cc3a1c271e4eb3
#
_entry.id   b335ab52cf9cc90dd8cc3a1c271e4eb3
#
_cell.length_a   1.000
_cell.length_b   1.000
_cell.length_c   1.000
_cell.angle_alpha   90.00
_cell.angle_beta   90.00
_cell.angle_gamma   90.00
#
_symmetry.space_group_name_H-M   'P 1'
#
loop_
_entity.id
_entity.type
_entity.pdbx_description
1 polymer ?
#
loop_
_entity_poly.entity_id
_entity_poly.type
_entity_poly.pdbx_seq_one_letter_code
_entity_poly.pdbx_strand_id
1 'polypeptide(L)'
;MEQLQPNDSLKIIQEVINQRKQKYEQNGFFFIFWGVLIMLAGTIHFLMYQFDFHFNKSGLVWLILMPLGFIFTFIAKMREGIKAEKQGKSIDWMGWLWLVAGIDAMVGGFTQSSKWIIVLIYLPFAMASLATALQLKNRLWIGTSLISFILVYSTLFINYGYYTILMTVILAALLFLIPGVQLHSDYKKRNKNV
;
A
#
# COMPACT_ATOMS: atom_id res chain seq x y z
N MET A 1 -35.72 28.06 5.88
CA MET A 1 -34.81 26.90 5.90
C MET A 1 -35.62 25.73 5.37
N GLU A 2 -35.41 25.34 4.14
CA GLU A 2 -36.07 24.16 3.57
C GLU A 2 -35.51 22.91 4.26
N GLN A 3 -36.38 22.17 4.95
CA GLN A 3 -36.03 20.88 5.52
C GLN A 3 -35.84 19.89 4.37
N LEU A 4 -34.60 19.50 4.11
CA LEU A 4 -34.28 18.41 3.19
C LEU A 4 -35.08 17.17 3.56
N GLN A 5 -35.80 16.61 2.61
CA GLN A 5 -36.55 15.39 2.86
C GLN A 5 -35.57 14.24 3.23
N PRO A 6 -35.95 13.32 4.13
CA PRO A 6 -35.06 12.21 4.56
C PRO A 6 -34.46 11.42 3.42
N ASN A 7 -35.18 11.26 2.30
CA ASN A 7 -34.72 10.58 1.09
C ASN A 7 -33.61 11.34 0.36
N ASP A 8 -33.60 12.67 0.40
CA ASP A 8 -32.57 13.49 -0.26
C ASP A 8 -31.28 13.48 0.57
N SER A 9 -31.40 13.47 1.90
CA SER A 9 -30.27 13.30 2.80
C SER A 9 -29.57 11.93 2.60
N LEU A 10 -30.34 10.86 2.42
CA LEU A 10 -29.80 9.53 2.14
C LEU A 10 -29.11 9.46 0.78
N LYS A 11 -29.65 10.10 -0.26
CA LYS A 11 -29.01 10.20 -1.59
C LYS A 11 -27.67 10.93 -1.51
N ILE A 12 -27.61 12.08 -0.83
CA ILE A 12 -26.38 12.85 -0.63
C ILE A 12 -25.33 12.03 0.10
N ILE A 13 -25.71 11.33 1.17
CA ILE A 13 -24.79 10.44 1.91
C ILE A 13 -24.26 9.32 1.00
N GLN A 14 -25.13 8.71 0.23
CA GLN A 14 -24.77 7.63 -0.68
C GLN A 14 -23.85 8.11 -1.82
N GLU A 15 -24.08 9.31 -2.31
CA GLU A 15 -23.27 9.95 -3.34
C GLU A 15 -21.87 10.31 -2.81
N VAL A 16 -21.75 10.84 -1.61
CA VAL A 16 -20.48 11.11 -0.92
C VAL A 16 -19.69 9.81 -0.68
N ILE A 17 -20.37 8.74 -0.24
CA ILE A 17 -19.74 7.42 -0.06
C ILE A 17 -19.22 6.87 -1.40
N ASN A 18 -20.02 6.98 -2.46
CA ASN A 18 -19.65 6.52 -3.79
C ASN A 18 -18.49 7.34 -4.39
N GLN A 19 -18.48 8.67 -4.21
CA GLN A 19 -17.38 9.53 -4.65
C GLN A 19 -16.07 9.20 -3.94
N ARG A 20 -16.11 8.95 -2.63
CA ARG A 20 -14.93 8.50 -1.88
C ARG A 20 -14.42 7.15 -2.38
N LYS A 21 -15.32 6.20 -2.60
CA LYS A 21 -14.99 4.88 -3.14
C LYS A 21 -14.36 4.96 -4.52
N GLN A 22 -14.91 5.78 -5.43
CA GLN A 22 -14.37 6.02 -6.76
C GLN A 22 -12.95 6.62 -6.71
N LYS A 23 -12.66 7.51 -5.77
CA LYS A 23 -11.34 8.12 -5.62
C LYS A 23 -10.27 7.07 -5.26
N TYR A 24 -10.60 6.13 -4.36
CA TYR A 24 -9.67 5.04 -3.99
C TYR A 24 -9.52 4.01 -5.10
N GLU A 25 -10.58 3.70 -5.81
CA GLU A 25 -10.55 2.76 -6.93
C GLU A 25 -9.72 3.28 -8.12
N GLN A 26 -9.76 4.59 -8.39
CA GLN A 26 -8.85 5.22 -9.36
C GLN A 26 -7.38 5.10 -8.96
N ASN A 27 -7.10 4.98 -7.67
CA ASN A 27 -5.73 4.85 -7.14
C ASN A 27 -5.25 3.39 -6.99
N GLY A 28 -6.02 2.38 -7.40
CA GLY A 28 -5.58 0.98 -7.40
C GLY A 28 -4.27 0.76 -8.15
N PHE A 29 -3.97 1.61 -9.14
CA PHE A 29 -2.70 1.60 -9.87
C PHE A 29 -1.48 1.76 -8.96
N PHE A 30 -1.51 2.67 -7.98
CA PHE A 30 -0.38 2.87 -7.07
C PHE A 30 -0.14 1.66 -6.17
N PHE A 31 -1.19 0.98 -5.75
CA PHE A 31 -1.05 -0.26 -4.98
C PHE A 31 -0.41 -1.37 -5.82
N ILE A 32 -0.85 -1.54 -7.07
CA ILE A 32 -0.25 -2.51 -8.00
C ILE A 32 1.21 -2.15 -8.26
N PHE A 33 1.50 -0.88 -8.54
CA PHE A 33 2.84 -0.39 -8.81
C PHE A 33 3.80 -0.69 -7.65
N TRP A 34 3.43 -0.30 -6.41
CA TRP A 34 4.25 -0.56 -5.23
C TRP A 34 4.36 -2.06 -4.93
N GLY A 35 3.27 -2.81 -5.06
CA GLY A 35 3.29 -4.26 -4.91
C GLY A 35 4.29 -4.93 -5.84
N VAL A 36 4.24 -4.62 -7.14
CA VAL A 36 5.16 -5.16 -8.15
C VAL A 36 6.61 -4.70 -7.88
N LEU A 37 6.82 -3.42 -7.55
CA LEU A 37 8.15 -2.88 -7.30
C LEU A 37 8.85 -3.56 -6.11
N ILE A 38 8.13 -3.72 -4.98
CA ILE A 38 8.65 -4.39 -3.79
C ILE A 38 8.90 -5.88 -4.05
N MET A 39 7.97 -6.55 -4.75
CA MET A 39 8.13 -7.96 -5.10
C MET A 39 9.34 -8.17 -6.02
N LEU A 40 9.56 -7.31 -7.02
CA LEU A 40 10.74 -7.35 -7.88
C LEU A 40 12.02 -7.12 -7.07
N ALA A 41 12.06 -6.10 -6.21
CA ALA A 41 13.21 -5.82 -5.36
C ALA A 41 13.55 -7.00 -4.44
N GLY A 42 12.53 -7.56 -3.76
CA GLY A 42 12.68 -8.72 -2.89
C GLY A 42 13.15 -9.98 -3.64
N THR A 43 12.59 -10.22 -4.82
CA THR A 43 12.98 -11.38 -5.65
C THR A 43 14.42 -11.24 -6.15
N ILE A 44 14.81 -10.07 -6.67
CA ILE A 44 16.19 -9.83 -7.13
C ILE A 44 17.15 -9.96 -5.95
N HIS A 45 16.84 -9.38 -4.80
CA HIS A 45 17.67 -9.50 -3.59
C HIS A 45 17.84 -10.95 -3.18
N PHE A 46 16.75 -11.74 -3.15
CA PHE A 46 16.79 -13.16 -2.81
C PHE A 46 17.65 -13.96 -3.81
N LEU A 47 17.50 -13.73 -5.12
CA LEU A 47 18.28 -14.41 -6.14
C LEU A 47 19.78 -14.05 -6.06
N MET A 48 20.11 -12.78 -5.84
CA MET A 48 21.50 -12.36 -5.64
C MET A 48 22.13 -13.04 -4.43
N TYR A 49 21.36 -13.20 -3.37
CA TYR A 49 21.80 -13.92 -2.17
C TYR A 49 21.96 -15.42 -2.44
N GLN A 50 21.00 -16.07 -3.10
CA GLN A 50 20.98 -17.50 -3.35
C GLN A 50 22.11 -17.95 -4.27
N PHE A 51 22.45 -17.15 -5.27
CA PHE A 51 23.49 -17.45 -6.25
C PHE A 51 24.86 -16.85 -5.91
N ASP A 52 25.01 -16.32 -4.70
CA ASP A 52 26.24 -15.66 -4.22
C ASP A 52 26.76 -14.56 -5.17
N PHE A 53 25.85 -14.01 -5.99
CA PHE A 53 26.17 -12.98 -6.95
C PHE A 53 26.23 -11.62 -6.26
N HIS A 54 27.45 -11.11 -6.04
CA HIS A 54 27.67 -9.82 -5.36
C HIS A 54 26.94 -9.72 -4.01
N PHE A 55 26.98 -10.76 -3.19
CA PHE A 55 26.32 -10.89 -1.89
C PHE A 55 26.39 -9.61 -1.04
N ASN A 56 27.58 -9.01 -0.91
CA ASN A 56 27.77 -7.79 -0.13
C ASN A 56 27.05 -6.55 -0.70
N LYS A 57 26.51 -6.63 -1.92
CA LYS A 57 25.81 -5.55 -2.62
C LYS A 57 24.33 -5.85 -2.88
N SER A 58 23.81 -7.00 -2.45
CA SER A 58 22.44 -7.40 -2.72
C SER A 58 21.40 -6.41 -2.16
N GLY A 59 21.70 -5.75 -1.05
CA GLY A 59 20.87 -4.70 -0.47
C GLY A 59 20.76 -3.41 -1.31
N LEU A 60 21.70 -3.17 -2.26
CA LEU A 60 21.65 -1.98 -3.12
C LEU A 60 20.39 -1.93 -4.01
N VAL A 61 19.76 -3.07 -4.27
CA VAL A 61 18.51 -3.15 -5.01
C VAL A 61 17.44 -2.29 -4.34
N TRP A 62 17.35 -2.34 -3.02
CA TRP A 62 16.41 -1.51 -2.24
C TRP A 62 16.77 -0.03 -2.26
N LEU A 63 18.06 0.28 -2.17
CA LEU A 63 18.57 1.66 -2.21
C LEU A 63 18.31 2.35 -3.56
N ILE A 64 18.17 1.60 -4.65
CA ILE A 64 17.89 2.14 -5.97
C ILE A 64 16.39 2.16 -6.24
N LEU A 65 15.70 1.02 -6.06
CA LEU A 65 14.31 0.87 -6.50
C LEU A 65 13.33 1.64 -5.60
N MET A 66 13.56 1.69 -4.28
CA MET A 66 12.64 2.39 -3.39
C MET A 66 12.64 3.91 -3.60
N PRO A 67 13.79 4.62 -3.63
CA PRO A 67 13.80 6.04 -3.96
C PRO A 67 13.19 6.36 -5.33
N LEU A 68 13.45 5.54 -6.35
CA LEU A 68 12.85 5.72 -7.67
C LEU A 68 11.32 5.60 -7.61
N GLY A 69 10.80 4.62 -6.87
CA GLY A 69 9.37 4.46 -6.63
C GLY A 69 8.76 5.67 -5.90
N PHE A 70 9.46 6.20 -4.89
CA PHE A 70 9.04 7.41 -4.17
C PHE A 70 9.02 8.65 -5.07
N ILE A 71 10.07 8.88 -5.85
CA ILE A 71 10.14 10.00 -6.80
C ILE A 71 8.99 9.92 -7.79
N PHE A 72 8.76 8.75 -8.38
CA PHE A 72 7.64 8.53 -9.30
C PHE A 72 6.30 8.84 -8.65
N THR A 73 6.05 8.28 -7.45
CA THR A 73 4.80 8.49 -6.71
C THR A 73 4.61 9.96 -6.33
N PHE A 74 5.68 10.63 -5.90
CA PHE A 74 5.65 12.03 -5.53
C PHE A 74 5.29 12.92 -6.73
N ILE A 75 5.95 12.72 -7.89
CA ILE A 75 5.66 13.47 -9.12
C ILE A 75 4.21 13.24 -9.57
N ALA A 76 3.75 11.99 -9.55
CA ALA A 76 2.39 11.64 -9.93
C ALA A 76 1.37 12.30 -8.99
N LYS A 77 1.61 12.25 -7.67
CA LYS A 77 0.73 12.85 -6.66
C LYS A 77 0.74 14.37 -6.69
N MET A 78 1.86 15.01 -6.95
CA MET A 78 1.90 16.46 -7.17
C MET A 78 1.01 16.86 -8.34
N ARG A 79 1.08 16.14 -9.46
CA ARG A 79 0.23 16.41 -10.63
C ARG A 79 -1.26 16.23 -10.35
N GLU A 80 -1.61 15.20 -9.56
CA GLU A 80 -2.99 14.97 -9.10
C GLU A 80 -3.43 16.07 -8.12
N GLY A 81 -2.57 16.48 -7.17
CA GLY A 81 -2.83 17.53 -6.18
C GLY A 81 -3.17 18.86 -6.82
N ILE A 82 -2.39 19.31 -7.81
CA ILE A 82 -2.64 20.54 -8.56
C ILE A 82 -4.02 20.51 -9.26
N LYS A 83 -4.43 19.33 -9.77
CA LYS A 83 -5.75 19.17 -10.38
C LYS A 83 -6.87 19.16 -9.34
N ALA A 84 -6.64 18.55 -8.17
CA ALA A 84 -7.61 18.46 -7.09
C ALA A 84 -7.86 19.80 -6.40
N GLU A 85 -6.82 20.61 -6.19
CA GLU A 85 -6.92 21.96 -5.61
C GLU A 85 -7.81 22.87 -6.46
N LYS A 86 -7.66 22.80 -7.79
CA LYS A 86 -8.54 23.51 -8.73
C LYS A 86 -10.01 23.08 -8.63
N GLN A 87 -10.30 21.93 -8.01
CA GLN A 87 -11.65 21.38 -7.82
C GLN A 87 -12.16 21.52 -6.38
N GLY A 88 -11.45 22.25 -5.49
CA GLY A 88 -11.84 22.46 -4.10
C GLY A 88 -11.89 21.18 -3.23
N LYS A 89 -11.14 20.14 -3.60
CA LYS A 89 -11.13 18.85 -2.87
C LYS A 89 -10.20 18.91 -1.67
N SER A 90 -10.69 18.48 -0.50
CA SER A 90 -9.92 18.42 0.75
C SER A 90 -8.84 17.32 0.71
N ILE A 91 -7.78 17.53 1.50
CA ILE A 91 -6.70 16.54 1.71
C ILE A 91 -7.28 15.31 2.41
N ASP A 92 -6.94 14.14 1.87
CA ASP A 92 -7.40 12.86 2.39
C ASP A 92 -6.45 12.36 3.49
N TRP A 93 -6.96 12.18 4.72
CA TRP A 93 -6.18 11.69 5.86
C TRP A 93 -5.55 10.31 5.62
N MET A 94 -6.18 9.48 4.78
CA MET A 94 -5.62 8.19 4.38
C MET A 94 -4.30 8.34 3.62
N GLY A 95 -4.20 9.35 2.75
CA GLY A 95 -2.95 9.64 2.05
C GLY A 95 -1.80 9.95 3.01
N TRP A 96 -2.10 10.67 4.10
CA TRP A 96 -1.14 10.94 5.16
C TRP A 96 -0.69 9.67 5.89
N LEU A 97 -1.62 8.74 6.18
CA LEU A 97 -1.30 7.48 6.82
C LEU A 97 -0.33 6.64 5.99
N TRP A 98 -0.58 6.54 4.68
CA TRP A 98 0.33 5.85 3.76
C TRP A 98 1.68 6.56 3.59
N LEU A 99 1.70 7.90 3.62
CA LEU A 99 2.93 8.67 3.57
C LEU A 99 3.78 8.44 4.82
N VAL A 100 3.18 8.49 6.02
CA VAL A 100 3.87 8.20 7.28
C VAL A 100 4.41 6.78 7.28
N ALA A 101 3.62 5.79 6.87
CA ALA A 101 4.09 4.40 6.73
C ALA A 101 5.27 4.27 5.76
N GLY A 102 5.26 5.04 4.66
CA GLY A 102 6.38 5.07 3.70
C GLY A 102 7.66 5.68 4.29
N ILE A 103 7.54 6.79 5.04
CA ILE A 103 8.68 7.42 5.71
C ILE A 103 9.26 6.47 6.78
N ASP A 104 8.39 5.84 7.58
CA ASP A 104 8.82 4.90 8.61
C ASP A 104 9.54 3.69 8.00
N ALA A 105 9.05 3.17 6.89
CA ALA A 105 9.72 2.10 6.15
C ALA A 105 11.11 2.51 5.63
N MET A 106 11.27 3.76 5.17
CA MET A 106 12.59 4.27 4.78
C MET A 106 13.55 4.32 5.97
N VAL A 107 13.10 4.86 7.11
CA VAL A 107 13.90 4.93 8.33
C VAL A 107 14.22 3.52 8.85
N GLY A 108 13.20 2.65 8.89
CA GLY A 108 13.34 1.26 9.32
C GLY A 108 14.33 0.45 8.46
N GLY A 109 14.39 0.74 7.15
CA GLY A 109 15.33 0.10 6.22
C GLY A 109 16.81 0.39 6.52
N PHE A 110 17.12 1.47 7.24
CA PHE A 110 18.48 1.77 7.69
C PHE A 110 18.85 1.10 9.02
N THR A 111 17.90 0.44 9.69
CA THR A 111 18.20 -0.30 10.92
C THR A 111 18.97 -1.57 10.59
N GLN A 112 20.08 -1.82 11.30
CA GLN A 112 20.90 -3.01 11.04
C GLN A 112 20.39 -4.28 11.74
N SER A 113 19.30 -4.20 12.47
CA SER A 113 18.76 -5.33 13.23
C SER A 113 17.89 -6.23 12.34
N SER A 114 18.40 -7.39 11.96
CA SER A 114 17.70 -8.35 11.08
C SER A 114 16.34 -8.82 11.61
N LYS A 115 16.14 -8.87 12.92
CA LYS A 115 14.88 -9.32 13.54
C LYS A 115 13.78 -8.27 13.47
N TRP A 116 14.13 -6.99 13.65
CA TRP A 116 13.17 -5.90 13.74
C TRP A 116 12.85 -5.25 12.39
N ILE A 117 13.70 -5.46 11.37
CA ILE A 117 13.57 -4.78 10.08
C ILE A 117 12.21 -5.02 9.41
N ILE A 118 11.70 -6.25 9.43
CA ILE A 118 10.39 -6.57 8.85
C ILE A 118 9.27 -5.90 9.65
N VAL A 119 9.37 -5.89 10.97
CA VAL A 119 8.36 -5.26 11.83
C VAL A 119 8.33 -3.76 11.60
N LEU A 120 9.50 -3.11 11.62
CA LEU A 120 9.62 -1.66 11.44
C LEU A 120 9.11 -1.21 10.06
N ILE A 121 9.40 -1.99 9.00
CA ILE A 121 8.98 -1.63 7.65
C ILE A 121 7.51 -1.95 7.41
N TYR A 122 7.05 -3.16 7.77
CA TYR A 122 5.75 -3.66 7.31
C TYR A 122 4.60 -3.47 8.30
N LEU A 123 4.86 -3.27 9.60
CA LEU A 123 3.80 -3.03 10.56
C LEU A 123 3.02 -1.75 10.27
N PRO A 124 3.64 -0.59 9.99
CA PRO A 124 2.93 0.63 9.61
C PRO A 124 2.12 0.46 8.33
N PHE A 125 2.65 -0.26 7.34
CA PHE A 125 1.91 -0.57 6.11
C PHE A 125 0.71 -1.49 6.38
N ALA A 126 0.84 -2.48 7.25
CA ALA A 126 -0.27 -3.35 7.63
C ALA A 126 -1.38 -2.56 8.36
N MET A 127 -0.99 -1.60 9.23
CA MET A 127 -1.94 -0.69 9.89
C MET A 127 -2.64 0.22 8.88
N ALA A 128 -1.90 0.85 7.97
CA ALA A 128 -2.45 1.69 6.92
C ALA A 128 -3.39 0.89 5.99
N SER A 129 -2.99 -0.32 5.62
CA SER A 129 -3.77 -1.25 4.81
C SER A 129 -5.08 -1.64 5.50
N LEU A 130 -5.02 -2.03 6.78
CA LEU A 130 -6.21 -2.40 7.56
C LEU A 130 -7.18 -1.21 7.71
N ALA A 131 -6.65 -0.02 8.04
CA ALA A 131 -7.48 1.18 8.16
C ALA A 131 -8.18 1.53 6.84
N THR A 132 -7.47 1.42 5.71
CA THR A 132 -8.04 1.61 4.38
C THR A 132 -9.12 0.56 4.05
N ALA A 133 -8.83 -0.72 4.37
CA ALA A 133 -9.75 -1.82 4.13
C ALA A 133 -11.06 -1.68 4.94
N LEU A 134 -10.96 -1.26 6.21
CA LEU A 134 -12.12 -1.00 7.08
C LEU A 134 -12.95 0.17 6.55
N GLN A 135 -12.31 1.26 6.12
CA GLN A 135 -13.01 2.41 5.55
C GLN A 135 -13.76 2.05 4.26
N LEU A 136 -13.15 1.22 3.41
CA LEU A 136 -13.78 0.76 2.17
C LEU A 136 -14.76 -0.40 2.38
N LYS A 137 -14.84 -0.95 3.61
CA LYS A 137 -15.64 -2.13 3.96
C LYS A 137 -15.33 -3.33 3.05
N ASN A 138 -14.07 -3.49 2.67
CA ASN A 138 -13.61 -4.54 1.77
C ASN A 138 -13.12 -5.75 2.58
N ARG A 139 -13.94 -6.82 2.61
CA ARG A 139 -13.68 -8.02 3.43
C ARG A 139 -12.39 -8.76 3.05
N LEU A 140 -12.10 -8.86 1.74
CA LEU A 140 -10.88 -9.54 1.29
C LEU A 140 -9.64 -8.76 1.75
N TRP A 141 -9.64 -7.45 1.58
CA TRP A 141 -8.54 -6.61 2.01
C TRP A 141 -8.36 -6.61 3.54
N ILE A 142 -9.44 -6.62 4.31
CA ILE A 142 -9.37 -6.81 5.77
C ILE A 142 -8.66 -8.12 6.09
N GLY A 143 -9.03 -9.23 5.42
CA GLY A 143 -8.41 -10.54 5.63
C GLY A 143 -6.92 -10.55 5.30
N THR A 144 -6.52 -10.02 4.16
CA THR A 144 -5.09 -9.95 3.77
C THR A 144 -4.28 -9.07 4.73
N SER A 145 -4.84 -7.97 5.23
CA SER A 145 -4.18 -7.11 6.23
C SER A 145 -3.98 -7.86 7.56
N LEU A 146 -5.00 -8.59 8.05
CA LEU A 146 -4.89 -9.37 9.29
C LEU A 146 -3.86 -10.50 9.16
N ILE A 147 -3.84 -11.22 8.03
CA ILE A 147 -2.82 -12.24 7.76
C ILE A 147 -1.44 -11.60 7.76
N SER A 148 -1.29 -10.41 7.18
CA SER A 148 -0.02 -9.68 7.17
C SER A 148 0.46 -9.32 8.58
N PHE A 149 -0.43 -8.95 9.51
CA PHE A 149 -0.06 -8.74 10.92
C PHE A 149 0.53 -10.02 11.53
N ILE A 150 -0.12 -11.18 11.32
CA ILE A 150 0.37 -12.47 11.84
C ILE A 150 1.76 -12.78 11.28
N LEU A 151 1.95 -12.60 9.97
CA LEU A 151 3.23 -12.85 9.30
C LEU A 151 4.33 -11.88 9.81
N VAL A 152 4.03 -10.59 9.94
CA VAL A 152 4.99 -9.61 10.47
C VAL A 152 5.43 -9.99 11.88
N TYR A 153 4.50 -10.27 12.78
CA TYR A 153 4.85 -10.66 14.14
C TYR A 153 5.52 -12.03 14.23
N SER A 154 5.24 -12.96 13.32
CA SER A 154 5.91 -14.28 13.31
C SER A 154 7.43 -14.14 13.14
N THR A 155 7.91 -13.08 12.47
CA THR A 155 9.35 -12.83 12.30
C THR A 155 10.10 -12.53 13.60
N LEU A 156 9.40 -12.15 14.66
CA LEU A 156 9.99 -11.96 15.99
C LEU A 156 10.26 -13.28 16.73
N PHE A 157 9.44 -14.29 16.46
CA PHE A 157 9.47 -15.57 17.16
C PHE A 157 10.17 -16.67 16.36
N ILE A 158 10.10 -16.57 15.02
CA ILE A 158 10.67 -17.56 14.09
C ILE A 158 11.85 -16.93 13.37
N ASN A 159 13.01 -17.59 13.44
CA ASN A 159 14.18 -17.16 12.69
C ASN A 159 14.14 -17.74 11.28
N TYR A 160 13.69 -16.95 10.31
CA TYR A 160 13.61 -17.36 8.91
C TYR A 160 14.95 -17.31 8.16
N GLY A 161 16.00 -16.78 8.80
CA GLY A 161 17.30 -16.60 8.14
C GLY A 161 17.19 -15.77 6.87
N TYR A 162 17.79 -16.23 5.76
CA TYR A 162 17.71 -15.53 4.47
C TYR A 162 16.30 -15.59 3.82
N TYR A 163 15.44 -16.52 4.22
CA TYR A 163 14.04 -16.55 3.77
C TYR A 163 13.23 -15.35 4.27
N THR A 164 13.75 -14.58 5.22
CA THR A 164 13.17 -13.29 5.63
C THR A 164 12.98 -12.36 4.41
N ILE A 165 13.84 -12.46 3.40
CA ILE A 165 13.72 -11.68 2.16
C ILE A 165 12.45 -12.09 1.39
N LEU A 166 12.09 -13.38 1.36
CA LEU A 166 10.86 -13.84 0.73
C LEU A 166 9.61 -13.39 1.47
N MET A 167 9.70 -13.17 2.79
CA MET A 167 8.59 -12.57 3.54
C MET A 167 8.22 -11.18 3.01
N THR A 168 9.20 -10.40 2.54
CA THR A 168 8.93 -9.09 1.93
C THR A 168 8.09 -9.23 0.67
N VAL A 169 8.33 -10.26 -0.14
CA VAL A 169 7.57 -10.55 -1.37
C VAL A 169 6.13 -10.93 -1.03
N ILE A 170 5.95 -11.82 -0.03
CA ILE A 170 4.62 -12.26 0.42
C ILE A 170 3.84 -11.08 1.00
N LEU A 171 4.46 -10.29 1.88
CA LEU A 171 3.83 -9.11 2.48
C LEU A 171 3.47 -8.06 1.44
N ALA A 172 4.32 -7.84 0.43
CA ALA A 172 4.01 -6.93 -0.67
C ALA A 172 2.80 -7.43 -1.49
N ALA A 173 2.70 -8.72 -1.75
CA ALA A 173 1.54 -9.30 -2.43
C ALA A 173 0.25 -9.08 -1.62
N LEU A 174 0.27 -9.35 -0.32
CA LEU A 174 -0.89 -9.27 0.56
C LEU A 174 -1.35 -7.83 0.82
N LEU A 175 -0.40 -6.90 1.03
CA LEU A 175 -0.70 -5.52 1.45
C LEU A 175 -0.94 -4.58 0.27
N PHE A 176 -0.35 -4.87 -0.90
CA PHE A 176 -0.36 -3.97 -2.04
C PHE A 176 -0.96 -4.62 -3.29
N LEU A 177 -0.41 -5.74 -3.77
CA LEU A 177 -0.78 -6.28 -5.07
C LEU A 177 -2.22 -6.78 -5.09
N ILE A 178 -2.61 -7.64 -4.14
CA ILE A 178 -3.97 -8.22 -4.08
C ILE A 178 -5.02 -7.11 -3.91
N PRO A 179 -4.91 -6.18 -2.94
CA PRO A 179 -5.82 -5.06 -2.82
C PRO A 179 -5.87 -4.17 -4.07
N GLY A 180 -4.70 -3.91 -4.67
CA GLY A 180 -4.59 -3.08 -5.86
C GLY A 180 -5.32 -3.67 -7.06
N VAL A 181 -5.12 -4.96 -7.31
CA VAL A 181 -5.80 -5.70 -8.40
C VAL A 181 -7.31 -5.74 -8.18
N GLN A 182 -7.75 -5.95 -6.94
CA GLN A 182 -9.18 -5.94 -6.62
C GLN A 182 -9.80 -4.58 -6.87
N LEU A 183 -9.19 -3.50 -6.37
CA LEU A 183 -9.67 -2.13 -6.60
C LEU A 183 -9.77 -1.82 -8.11
N HIS A 184 -8.76 -2.20 -8.87
CA HIS A 184 -8.74 -2.00 -10.32
C HIS A 184 -9.84 -2.80 -11.04
N SER A 185 -10.08 -4.03 -10.60
CA SER A 185 -11.15 -4.88 -11.13
C SER A 185 -12.54 -4.29 -10.86
N ASP A 186 -12.77 -3.82 -9.63
CA ASP A 186 -14.03 -3.21 -9.22
C ASP A 186 -14.29 -1.90 -9.98
N TYR A 187 -13.26 -1.11 -10.25
CA TYR A 187 -13.34 0.07 -11.09
C TYR A 187 -13.76 -0.28 -12.53
N LYS A 188 -13.15 -1.29 -13.15
CA LYS A 188 -13.51 -1.74 -14.51
C LYS A 188 -14.95 -2.23 -14.62
N LYS A 189 -15.44 -2.98 -13.63
CA LYS A 189 -16.81 -3.50 -13.61
C LYS A 189 -17.84 -2.38 -13.60
N ARG A 190 -17.59 -1.30 -12.84
CA ARG A 190 -18.53 -0.16 -12.77
C ARG A 190 -18.58 0.63 -14.07
N ASN A 191 -17.42 0.91 -14.67
CA ASN A 191 -17.38 1.67 -15.92
C ASN A 191 -17.96 0.91 -17.13
N LYS A 192 -18.19 -0.41 -17.03
CA LYS A 192 -18.88 -1.18 -18.07
C LYS A 192 -20.40 -1.14 -17.94
N ASN A 193 -20.91 -0.75 -16.77
CA ASN A 193 -22.36 -0.73 -16.49
C ASN A 193 -22.94 0.70 -16.55
N VAL A 194 -22.16 1.68 -17.01
CA VAL A 194 -22.55 3.04 -17.36
C VAL A 194 -22.48 3.21 -18.86
#